data_3bfd5633c50e736c478257d52d3f04fb
#
_entry.id   3bfd5633c50e736c478257d52d3f04fb
#
_cell.length_a   1.000
_cell.length_b   1.000
_cell.length_c   1.000
_cell.angle_alpha   90.00
_cell.angle_beta   90.00
_cell.angle_gamma   90.00
#
_symmetry.space_group_name_H-M   'P 1'
#
loop_
_entity.id
_entity.type
_entity.pdbx_description
1 polymer ?
#
loop_
_entity_poly.entity_id
_entity_poly.type
_entity_poly.pdbx_seq_one_letter_code
_entity_poly.pdbx_strand_id
1 'polypeptide(L)' 'MATIKIKQIKSKIGYPVDQKRTLEALGLRKISKVVEKEDTPAIRGMIRKVHHLVAVID' A
#
# COMPACT_ATOMS: atom_id res chain seq x y z
N MET A 1 9.54 -14.89 -9.76
CA MET A 1 8.64 -13.76 -10.01
C MET A 1 9.08 -12.58 -9.17
N ALA A 2 8.87 -11.38 -9.67
CA ALA A 2 9.31 -10.19 -8.95
C ALA A 2 8.40 -9.88 -7.78
N THR A 3 8.97 -9.34 -6.72
CA THR A 3 8.22 -8.83 -5.58
C THR A 3 8.56 -7.36 -5.39
N ILE A 4 7.66 -6.64 -4.74
CA ILE A 4 7.88 -5.24 -4.40
C ILE A 4 7.63 -5.04 -2.92
N LYS A 5 8.36 -4.11 -2.34
CA LYS A 5 8.19 -3.72 -0.94
C LYS A 5 7.49 -2.38 -0.90
N ILE A 6 6.49 -2.29 -0.04
CA ILE A 6 5.64 -1.11 0.07
C ILE A 6 5.69 -0.66 1.52
N LYS A 7 5.92 0.62 1.73
CA LYS A 7 5.94 1.22 3.06
C LYS A 7 4.84 2.26 3.15
N GLN A 8 4.06 2.21 4.22
CA GLN A 8 3.08 3.25 4.49
C GLN A 8 3.79 4.48 5.06
N ILE A 9 3.70 5.59 4.36
CA ILE A 9 4.40 6.82 4.74
C ILE A 9 3.49 7.86 5.39
N LYS A 10 2.17 7.67 5.29
CA LYS A 10 1.20 8.58 5.90
C LYS A 10 0.10 7.78 6.56
N SER A 11 -0.47 8.35 7.65
CA SER A 11 -1.61 7.74 8.32
C SER A 11 -2.83 7.71 7.39
N LYS A 12 -3.62 6.64 7.51
CA LYS A 12 -4.87 6.52 6.76
C LYS A 12 -6.01 7.28 7.40
N ILE A 13 -5.81 7.85 8.57
CA ILE A 13 -6.85 8.59 9.29
C ILE A 13 -7.20 9.86 8.49
N GLY A 14 -8.49 10.07 8.27
CA GLY A 14 -8.96 11.23 7.51
C GLY A 14 -9.09 11.01 6.02
N TYR A 15 -8.71 9.84 5.52
CA TYR A 15 -8.83 9.50 4.11
C TYR A 15 -10.09 8.68 3.84
N PRO A 16 -10.57 8.62 2.58
CA PRO A 16 -11.78 7.86 2.24
C PRO A 16 -11.67 6.38 2.61
N VAL A 17 -12.83 5.78 2.87
CA VAL A 17 -12.92 4.36 3.26
C VAL A 17 -12.28 3.45 2.20
N ASP A 18 -12.47 3.77 0.92
CA ASP A 18 -11.88 2.97 -0.16
C ASP A 18 -10.37 2.87 -0.04
N GLN A 19 -9.73 3.99 0.29
CA GLN A 19 -8.28 4.01 0.47
C GLN A 19 -7.85 3.24 1.69
N LYS A 20 -8.61 3.35 2.78
CA LYS A 20 -8.34 2.58 3.99
C LYS A 20 -8.44 1.08 3.72
N ARG A 21 -9.47 0.66 2.98
CA ARG A 21 -9.65 -0.74 2.62
C ARG A 21 -8.53 -1.24 1.73
N THR A 22 -8.09 -0.41 0.79
CA THR A 22 -6.97 -0.78 -0.08
C THR A 22 -5.70 -0.99 0.73
N LEU A 23 -5.42 -0.11 1.70
CA LEU A 23 -4.27 -0.28 2.58
C LEU A 23 -4.37 -1.56 3.40
N GLU A 24 -5.55 -1.87 3.92
CA GLU A 24 -5.75 -3.10 4.68
C GLU A 24 -5.56 -4.33 3.81
N ALA A 25 -6.03 -4.29 2.57
CA ALA A 25 -5.84 -5.39 1.63
C ALA A 25 -4.36 -5.60 1.30
N LEU A 26 -3.58 -4.53 1.32
CA LEU A 26 -2.13 -4.60 1.12
C LEU A 26 -1.40 -5.04 2.41
N GLY A 27 -2.10 -5.09 3.53
CA GLY A 27 -1.48 -5.45 4.80
C GLY A 27 -0.83 -4.29 5.53
N LEU A 28 -1.07 -3.07 5.07
CA LEU A 28 -0.48 -1.86 5.64
C LEU A 28 -1.42 -1.28 6.70
N ARG A 29 -1.35 -1.82 7.90
CA ARG A 29 -2.24 -1.40 8.99
C ARG A 29 -1.63 -0.34 9.90
N LYS A 30 -0.31 -0.22 9.90
CA LYS A 30 0.40 0.73 10.73
C LYS A 30 1.30 1.59 9.89
N ILE A 31 1.46 2.85 10.29
CA ILE A 31 2.38 3.75 9.60
C ILE A 31 3.81 3.21 9.71
N SER A 32 4.59 3.45 8.69
CA SER A 32 5.99 3.00 8.58
C SER A 32 6.16 1.48 8.49
N LYS A 33 5.07 0.73 8.42
CA LYS A 33 5.18 -0.72 8.23
C LYS A 33 5.54 -1.03 6.78
N VAL A 34 6.49 -1.94 6.60
CA VAL A 34 6.88 -2.40 5.27
C VAL A 34 6.27 -3.77 5.03
N VAL A 35 5.67 -3.95 3.87
CA VAL A 35 5.16 -5.26 3.44
C VAL A 35 5.72 -5.60 2.08
N GLU A 36 5.87 -6.90 1.83
CA GLU A 36 6.33 -7.42 0.56
C GLU A 36 5.17 -8.09 -0.15
N LYS A 37 4.95 -7.74 -1.39
CA LYS A 37 3.88 -8.31 -2.21
C LYS A 37 4.42 -8.70 -3.57
N GLU A 38 3.71 -9.61 -4.24
CA GLU A 38 4.05 -9.95 -5.61
C GLU A 38 3.79 -8.77 -6.53
N ASP A 39 4.68 -8.58 -7.48
CA ASP A 39 4.55 -7.52 -8.47
C ASP A 39 3.57 -7.97 -9.56
N THR A 40 2.29 -7.79 -9.31
CA THR A 40 1.23 -8.15 -10.25
C THR A 40 0.43 -6.91 -10.63
N PRO A 41 -0.27 -6.94 -11.78
CA PRO A 41 -1.13 -5.82 -12.15
C PRO A 41 -2.19 -5.48 -11.09
N ALA A 42 -2.71 -6.49 -10.39
CA ALA A 42 -3.69 -6.26 -9.33
C ALA A 42 -3.07 -5.46 -8.18
N ILE A 43 -1.89 -5.86 -7.73
CA ILE A 43 -1.20 -5.17 -6.64
C ILE A 43 -0.80 -3.76 -7.07
N ARG A 44 -0.30 -3.59 -8.29
CA ARG A 44 0.05 -2.28 -8.80
C ARG A 44 -1.17 -1.36 -8.89
N GLY A 45 -2.33 -1.89 -9.27
CA GLY A 45 -3.56 -1.12 -9.29
C GLY A 45 -3.96 -0.64 -7.90
N MET A 46 -3.80 -1.48 -6.89
CA MET A 46 -4.07 -1.11 -5.51
C MET A 46 -3.11 -0.03 -5.03
N ILE A 47 -1.83 -0.15 -5.36
CA ILE A 47 -0.82 0.84 -5.00
C ILE A 47 -1.14 2.19 -5.63
N ARG A 48 -1.59 2.21 -6.87
CA ARG A 48 -1.95 3.45 -7.56
C ARG A 48 -3.08 4.20 -6.84
N LYS A 49 -4.02 3.48 -6.26
CA LYS A 49 -5.11 4.10 -5.50
C LYS A 49 -4.61 4.83 -4.26
N VAL A 50 -3.53 4.35 -3.67
CA VAL A 50 -3.02 4.89 -2.41
C VAL A 50 -1.57 5.38 -2.52
N HIS A 51 -1.12 5.70 -3.73
CA HIS A 51 0.27 6.08 -3.95
C HIS A 51 0.71 7.28 -3.13
N HIS A 52 -0.22 8.13 -2.74
CA HIS A 52 0.06 9.29 -1.90
C HIS A 52 0.22 8.92 -0.42
N LEU A 53 -0.14 7.70 -0.06
CA LEU A 53 -0.04 7.21 1.32
C LEU A 53 1.11 6.23 1.51
N VAL A 54 1.64 5.71 0.43
CA VAL A 54 2.67 4.67 0.47
C VAL A 54 3.82 5.02 -0.45
N ALA A 55 4.96 4.37 -0.21
CA ALA A 55 6.11 4.44 -1.11
C ALA A 55 6.53 3.03 -1.47
N VAL A 56 6.86 2.82 -2.73
CA VAL A 56 7.44 1.56 -3.17
C VAL A 56 8.95 1.69 -2.99
N ILE A 57 9.50 0.86 -2.14
CA ILE A 57 10.92 0.93 -1.80
C ILE A 57 11.74 -0.21 -2.39
N ASP A 58 11.07 -1.14 -3.00
CA ASP A 58 11.68 -2.27 -3.73
C ASP A 58 13.00 -2.75 -3.17
#